data_ceaa76f7953180823d74261026d65cab
#
_entry.id   ceaa76f7953180823d74261026d65cab
#
_cell.length_a   1.000
_cell.length_b   1.000
_cell.length_c   1.000
_cell.angle_alpha   90.00
_cell.angle_beta   90.00
_cell.angle_gamma   90.00
#
_symmetry.space_group_name_H-M   'P 1'
#
loop_
_entity.id
_entity.type
_entity.pdbx_description
1 polymer ?
#
loop_
_entity_poly.entity_id
_entity_poly.type
_entity_poly.pdbx_seq_one_letter_code
_entity_poly.pdbx_strand_id
1 'polypeptide(L)'
;KDEDDIYEKAPGAAQAEYIRSIVSGVAEHAPELDGYIAKYAKGWSFDRIPLVASAIMRVAMYESLYRSDIPTRVAVNEAVEIAKKYETPETVKFINGILGSFVRGEISVE
;
A
#
# COMPACT_ATOMS: atom_id res chain seq x y z
N LYS A 1 10.44 -2.84 -31.72
CA LYS A 1 11.45 -3.48 -30.91
C LYS A 1 11.40 -3.03 -29.48
N ASP A 2 11.42 -1.74 -29.31
CA ASP A 2 11.28 -1.20 -27.97
C ASP A 2 9.98 -1.66 -27.34
N GLU A 3 8.94 -1.75 -28.14
CA GLU A 3 7.66 -2.22 -27.66
C GLU A 3 7.75 -3.67 -27.21
N ASP A 4 8.47 -4.48 -27.95
CA ASP A 4 8.68 -5.87 -27.58
C ASP A 4 9.46 -5.98 -26.28
N ASP A 5 10.45 -5.10 -26.10
CA ASP A 5 11.22 -5.10 -24.85
C ASP A 5 10.35 -4.77 -23.68
N ILE A 6 9.43 -3.82 -23.86
CA ILE A 6 8.52 -3.45 -22.79
C ILE A 6 7.65 -4.64 -22.41
N TYR A 7 7.11 -5.33 -23.39
CA TYR A 7 6.24 -6.47 -23.13
C TYR A 7 7.01 -7.63 -22.49
N GLU A 8 8.24 -7.82 -22.90
CA GLU A 8 9.04 -8.88 -22.32
C GLU A 8 9.30 -8.63 -20.84
N LYS A 9 9.40 -7.36 -20.45
CA LYS A 9 9.65 -7.01 -19.06
C LYS A 9 8.38 -6.78 -18.28
N ALA A 10 7.24 -6.82 -18.94
CA ALA A 10 5.97 -6.65 -18.28
C ALA A 10 5.67 -7.88 -17.43
N PRO A 11 4.82 -7.72 -16.42
CA PRO A 11 4.42 -8.86 -15.62
C PRO A 11 3.79 -9.95 -16.47
N GLY A 12 4.03 -11.19 -16.11
CA GLY A 12 3.36 -12.30 -16.76
C GLY A 12 1.87 -12.30 -16.45
N ALA A 13 1.16 -13.26 -17.05
CA ALA A 13 -0.29 -13.32 -16.88
C ALA A 13 -0.70 -13.41 -15.42
N ALA A 14 0.02 -14.22 -14.63
CA ALA A 14 -0.32 -14.37 -13.22
C ALA A 14 -0.09 -13.07 -12.46
N GLN A 15 0.99 -12.36 -12.77
CA GLN A 15 1.26 -11.09 -12.11
C GLN A 15 0.27 -10.03 -12.52
N ALA A 16 -0.12 -10.01 -13.81
CA ALA A 16 -1.11 -9.05 -14.28
C ALA A 16 -2.44 -9.29 -13.58
N GLU A 17 -2.82 -10.54 -13.40
CA GLU A 17 -4.04 -10.87 -12.69
C GLU A 17 -3.97 -10.44 -11.23
N TYR A 18 -2.82 -10.65 -10.60
CA TYR A 18 -2.63 -10.23 -9.22
C TYR A 18 -2.76 -8.71 -9.11
N ILE A 19 -2.12 -7.97 -10.00
CA ILE A 19 -2.19 -6.52 -9.97
C ILE A 19 -3.63 -6.06 -10.15
N ARG A 20 -4.36 -6.66 -11.09
CA ARG A 20 -5.77 -6.30 -11.28
C ARG A 20 -6.58 -6.56 -10.04
N SER A 21 -6.35 -7.68 -9.36
CA SER A 21 -7.11 -8.00 -8.16
C SER A 21 -6.81 -7.02 -7.03
N ILE A 22 -5.55 -6.57 -6.92
CA ILE A 22 -5.20 -5.57 -5.91
C ILE A 22 -5.87 -4.24 -6.21
N VAL A 23 -5.79 -3.78 -7.46
CA VAL A 23 -6.39 -2.50 -7.83
C VAL A 23 -7.90 -2.54 -7.60
N SER A 24 -8.53 -3.64 -8.02
CA SER A 24 -9.96 -3.81 -7.85
C SER A 24 -10.35 -3.84 -6.37
N GLY A 25 -9.60 -4.60 -5.58
CA GLY A 25 -9.88 -4.70 -4.15
C GLY A 25 -9.69 -3.39 -3.41
N VAL A 26 -8.63 -2.66 -3.74
CA VAL A 26 -8.41 -1.35 -3.13
C VAL A 26 -9.54 -0.41 -3.48
N ALA A 27 -9.97 -0.41 -4.74
CA ALA A 27 -11.06 0.47 -5.15
C ALA A 27 -12.36 0.12 -4.41
N GLU A 28 -12.62 -1.16 -4.27
CA GLU A 28 -13.83 -1.62 -3.59
C GLU A 28 -13.83 -1.24 -2.11
N HIS A 29 -12.67 -1.24 -1.48
CA HIS A 29 -12.55 -0.98 -0.05
C HIS A 29 -11.99 0.40 0.27
N ALA A 30 -11.93 1.30 -0.73
CA ALA A 30 -11.30 2.58 -0.53
C ALA A 30 -11.84 3.38 0.65
N PRO A 31 -13.15 3.47 0.86
CA PRO A 31 -13.63 4.24 2.02
C PRO A 31 -13.14 3.67 3.35
N GLU A 32 -13.10 2.36 3.48
CA GLU A 32 -12.59 1.71 4.68
C GLU A 32 -11.12 2.01 4.86
N LEU A 33 -10.34 1.87 3.78
CA LEU A 33 -8.90 2.08 3.86
C LEU A 33 -8.57 3.53 4.19
N ASP A 34 -9.29 4.46 3.59
CA ASP A 34 -9.11 5.89 3.89
C ASP A 34 -9.46 6.18 5.34
N GLY A 35 -10.43 5.47 5.87
CA GLY A 35 -10.79 5.59 7.28
C GLY A 35 -9.64 5.18 8.20
N TYR A 36 -8.93 4.12 7.84
CA TYR A 36 -7.77 3.71 8.64
C TYR A 36 -6.65 4.72 8.53
N ILE A 37 -6.41 5.24 7.33
CA ILE A 37 -5.38 6.26 7.18
C ILE A 37 -5.70 7.46 8.08
N ALA A 38 -6.94 7.94 8.02
CA ALA A 38 -7.34 9.07 8.85
C ALA A 38 -7.21 8.75 10.34
N LYS A 39 -7.55 7.53 10.73
CA LYS A 39 -7.50 7.13 12.12
C LYS A 39 -6.08 7.18 12.68
N TYR A 40 -5.11 6.77 11.89
CA TYR A 40 -3.74 6.65 12.38
C TYR A 40 -2.82 7.79 11.96
N ALA A 41 -3.28 8.69 11.11
CA ALA A 41 -2.49 9.83 10.66
C ALA A 41 -2.73 11.01 11.59
N LYS A 42 -2.38 10.86 12.85
CA LYS A 42 -2.64 11.88 13.83
C LYS A 42 -1.82 13.12 13.54
N GLY A 43 -2.49 14.27 13.62
CA GLY A 43 -1.82 15.54 13.37
C GLY A 43 -1.78 15.91 11.90
N TRP A 44 -2.30 15.08 11.01
CA TRP A 44 -2.34 15.38 9.59
C TRP A 44 -3.77 15.35 9.12
N SER A 45 -4.20 16.33 8.34
CA SER A 45 -5.49 16.21 7.70
C SER A 45 -5.32 15.36 6.45
N PHE A 46 -6.35 14.58 6.14
CA PHE A 46 -6.27 13.60 5.07
C PHE A 46 -5.90 14.23 3.74
N ASP A 47 -6.44 15.41 3.45
CA ASP A 47 -6.21 16.06 2.17
C ASP A 47 -4.79 16.61 2.04
N ARG A 48 -4.00 16.59 3.10
CA ARG A 48 -2.61 17.02 3.05
C ARG A 48 -1.64 15.87 2.80
N ILE A 49 -2.14 14.66 2.81
CA ILE A 49 -1.30 13.50 2.57
C ILE A 49 -1.06 13.39 1.07
N PRO A 50 0.20 13.27 0.63
CA PRO A 50 0.47 13.16 -0.80
C PRO A 50 -0.26 11.96 -1.41
N LEU A 51 -0.71 12.13 -2.65
CA LEU A 51 -1.50 11.09 -3.32
C LEU A 51 -0.75 9.76 -3.40
N VAL A 52 0.53 9.81 -3.74
CA VAL A 52 1.31 8.58 -3.86
C VAL A 52 1.42 7.90 -2.50
N ALA A 53 1.63 8.70 -1.45
CA ALA A 53 1.73 8.14 -0.11
C ALA A 53 0.44 7.43 0.30
N SER A 54 -0.71 8.06 0.05
CA SER A 54 -1.97 7.42 0.40
C SER A 54 -2.23 6.17 -0.43
N ALA A 55 -1.84 6.20 -1.71
CA ALA A 55 -2.00 5.01 -2.56
C ALA A 55 -1.16 3.84 -2.03
N ILE A 56 0.09 4.12 -1.64
CA ILE A 56 0.97 3.09 -1.11
C ILE A 56 0.37 2.50 0.16
N MET A 57 -0.15 3.35 1.03
CA MET A 57 -0.73 2.88 2.29
C MET A 57 -2.00 2.08 2.06
N ARG A 58 -2.84 2.49 1.11
CA ARG A 58 -4.05 1.74 0.81
C ARG A 58 -3.72 0.32 0.36
N VAL A 59 -2.73 0.18 -0.51
CA VAL A 59 -2.34 -1.15 -0.99
C VAL A 59 -1.85 -2.01 0.17
N ALA A 60 -0.97 -1.47 1.00
CA ALA A 60 -0.43 -2.23 2.12
C ALA A 60 -1.53 -2.65 3.09
N MET A 61 -2.45 -1.76 3.39
CA MET A 61 -3.54 -2.07 4.30
C MET A 61 -4.48 -3.10 3.70
N TYR A 62 -4.79 -2.97 2.40
CA TYR A 62 -5.64 -3.93 1.75
C TYR A 62 -5.01 -5.32 1.78
N GLU A 63 -3.73 -5.41 1.44
CA GLU A 63 -3.06 -6.70 1.44
C GLU A 63 -3.04 -7.31 2.83
N SER A 64 -2.81 -6.48 3.84
CA SER A 64 -2.78 -6.97 5.22
C SER A 64 -4.13 -7.48 5.70
N LEU A 65 -5.20 -6.85 5.26
CA LEU A 65 -6.55 -7.21 5.70
C LEU A 65 -7.16 -8.35 4.90
N TYR A 66 -6.90 -8.38 3.60
CA TYR A 66 -7.69 -9.22 2.71
C TYR A 66 -6.89 -10.24 1.90
N ARG A 67 -5.58 -10.20 1.96
CA ARG A 67 -4.75 -11.15 1.20
C ARG A 67 -3.94 -11.98 2.17
N SER A 68 -4.53 -13.11 2.56
CA SER A 68 -3.86 -14.00 3.52
C SER A 68 -2.61 -14.66 2.94
N ASP A 69 -2.46 -14.63 1.62
CA ASP A 69 -1.28 -15.18 0.97
C ASP A 69 -0.07 -14.25 1.08
N ILE A 70 -0.26 -13.04 1.61
CA ILE A 70 0.83 -12.08 1.77
C ILE A 70 0.98 -11.78 3.26
N PRO A 71 2.12 -12.15 3.86
CA PRO A 71 2.32 -11.80 5.28
C PRO A 71 2.31 -10.29 5.45
N THR A 72 1.68 -9.84 6.53
CA THR A 72 1.56 -8.41 6.81
C THR A 72 2.92 -7.73 6.82
N ARG A 73 3.92 -8.38 7.41
CA ARG A 73 5.26 -7.83 7.49
C ARG A 73 5.82 -7.56 6.09
N VAL A 74 5.55 -8.47 5.16
CA VAL A 74 6.02 -8.31 3.79
C VAL A 74 5.31 -7.14 3.12
N ALA A 75 3.99 -7.04 3.29
CA ALA A 75 3.22 -5.96 2.69
C ALA A 75 3.71 -4.61 3.17
N VAL A 76 3.93 -4.47 4.47
CA VAL A 76 4.38 -3.20 5.03
C VAL A 76 5.80 -2.87 4.57
N ASN A 77 6.68 -3.87 4.56
CA ASN A 77 8.06 -3.68 4.13
C ASN A 77 8.14 -3.20 2.69
N GLU A 78 7.35 -3.84 1.81
CA GLU A 78 7.32 -3.44 0.42
C GLU A 78 6.81 -2.01 0.25
N ALA A 79 5.79 -1.67 1.01
CA ALA A 79 5.24 -0.32 0.96
C ALA A 79 6.30 0.72 1.32
N VAL A 80 7.04 0.46 2.38
CA VAL A 80 8.09 1.39 2.82
C VAL A 80 9.21 1.48 1.79
N GLU A 81 9.59 0.35 1.19
CA GLU A 81 10.62 0.37 0.16
C GLU A 81 10.19 1.14 -1.08
N ILE A 82 8.93 0.99 -1.47
CA ILE A 82 8.41 1.77 -2.59
C ILE A 82 8.39 3.25 -2.24
N ALA A 83 7.96 3.57 -1.02
CA ALA A 83 7.90 4.97 -0.59
C ALA A 83 9.27 5.62 -0.65
N LYS A 84 10.33 4.88 -0.33
CA LYS A 84 11.68 5.42 -0.37
C LYS A 84 12.08 5.88 -1.77
N LYS A 85 11.48 5.31 -2.80
CA LYS A 85 11.78 5.68 -4.17
C LYS A 85 11.05 6.92 -4.63
N TYR A 86 9.90 7.22 -4.04
CA TYR A 86 9.01 8.24 -4.58
C TYR A 86 8.68 9.36 -3.63
N GLU A 87 9.05 9.23 -2.36
CA GLU A 87 8.67 10.21 -1.36
C GLU A 87 9.89 10.72 -0.61
N THR A 88 9.71 11.85 0.08
CA THR A 88 10.77 12.40 0.91
C THR A 88 11.01 11.52 2.13
N PRO A 89 12.20 11.61 2.74
CA PRO A 89 12.46 10.84 3.96
C PRO A 89 11.44 11.12 5.06
N GLU A 90 10.96 12.35 5.14
CA GLU A 90 9.95 12.70 6.14
C GLU A 90 8.65 11.96 5.87
N THR A 91 8.22 11.93 4.62
CA THR A 91 7.00 11.22 4.25
C THR A 91 7.14 9.72 4.44
N VAL A 92 8.33 9.16 4.15
CA VAL A 92 8.58 7.74 4.39
C VAL A 92 8.40 7.41 5.87
N LYS A 93 8.96 8.26 6.74
CA LYS A 93 8.81 8.07 8.17
C LYS A 93 7.35 8.13 8.60
N PHE A 94 6.61 9.05 8.02
CA PHE A 94 5.19 9.19 8.28
C PHE A 94 4.43 7.92 7.87
N ILE A 95 4.70 7.42 6.67
CA ILE A 95 4.07 6.19 6.19
C ILE A 95 4.39 5.02 7.12
N ASN A 96 5.65 4.89 7.48
CA ASN A 96 6.07 3.80 8.35
C ASN A 96 5.35 3.87 9.70
N GLY A 97 5.19 5.07 10.23
CA GLY A 97 4.50 5.25 11.49
C GLY A 97 3.03 4.89 11.41
N ILE A 98 2.36 5.33 10.35
CA ILE A 98 0.94 5.01 10.17
C ILE A 98 0.73 3.52 9.99
N LEU A 99 1.53 2.89 9.13
CA LEU A 99 1.38 1.46 8.88
C LEU A 99 1.69 0.65 10.13
N GLY A 100 2.69 1.07 10.90
CA GLY A 100 2.99 0.39 12.15
C GLY A 100 1.84 0.47 13.13
N SER A 101 1.24 1.64 13.27
CA SER A 101 0.09 1.82 14.16
C SER A 101 -1.12 1.02 13.67
N PHE A 102 -1.33 1.02 12.35
CA PHE A 102 -2.41 0.25 11.76
C PHE A 102 -2.27 -1.24 12.07
N VAL A 103 -1.06 -1.77 11.90
CA VAL A 103 -0.84 -3.19 12.18
C VAL A 103 -1.12 -3.49 13.65
N ARG A 104 -0.61 -2.67 14.54
CA ARG A 104 -0.82 -2.89 15.96
C ARG A 104 -2.28 -2.77 16.37
N GLY A 105 -3.03 -1.90 15.69
CA GLY A 105 -4.41 -1.65 16.07
C GLY A 105 -5.43 -2.51 15.36
N GLU A 106 -5.15 -2.95 14.15
CA GLU A 106 -6.17 -3.60 13.33
C GLU A 106 -5.86 -5.03 12.95
N ILE A 107 -4.60 -5.44 12.99
CA ILE A 107 -4.22 -6.77 12.54
C ILE A 107 -3.96 -7.64 13.76
N SER A 108 -4.59 -8.82 13.79
CA SER A 108 -4.33 -9.77 14.85
C SER A 108 -2.90 -10.25 14.79
N VAL A 109 -2.28 -10.36 15.95
CA VAL A 109 -0.92 -10.84 16.04
C VAL A 109 -0.92 -12.23 16.65
N GLU A 110 -0.25 -13.14 15.96
CA GLU A 110 -0.18 -14.53 16.42
C GLU A 110 0.92 -14.76 17.40
#